data_fa43a823d9368bdb00d10e0036a47293
#
_entry.id   fa43a823d9368bdb00d10e0036a47293
#
_cell.length_a   1.000
_cell.length_b   1.000
_cell.length_c   1.000
_cell.angle_alpha   90.00
_cell.angle_beta   90.00
_cell.angle_gamma   90.00
#
_symmetry.space_group_name_H-M   'P 1'
#
loop_
_entity.id
_entity.type
_entity.pdbx_description
1 polymer ?
#
loop_
_entity_poly.entity_id
_entity_poly.type
_entity_poly.pdbx_seq_one_letter_code
_entity_poly.pdbx_strand_id
1 'polypeptide(L)'
;RQRQMCIRDSAEIAQFCAWRQVSLPQYVEMNEGPEIWDFLKDIWNAMRQEIHDGLSAEGILPGGLNVQRKAKYLFERGHQVDIPQVRELQQVCAYAFAAAEQNAGNGTIVTAPTCGSCGVLPAVLLYLQDKYKFTDEKIAEALSVAGLLGCLIKRNASVSGAECGCQAEIGSACSMAAAAMSQLMGLSIQEIEYSAEIAMEHHLGLTCDPICGLVQIPCIERNAV
;
A
#
# COMPACT_ATOMS: atom_id res chain seq x y z
N ARG A 1 13.78 -17.69 -3.83
CA ARG A 1 12.84 -17.91 -2.71
C ARG A 1 11.45 -17.33 -3.03
N GLN A 2 11.30 -16.08 -3.42
CA GLN A 2 10.00 -15.49 -3.82
C GLN A 2 9.20 -16.34 -4.83
N ARG A 3 9.88 -17.07 -5.73
CA ARG A 3 9.21 -17.96 -6.67
C ARG A 3 8.52 -19.17 -6.01
N GLN A 4 8.95 -19.59 -4.84
CA GLN A 4 8.37 -20.75 -4.15
C GLN A 4 7.10 -20.40 -3.36
N MET A 5 7.01 -19.17 -2.83
CA MET A 5 5.85 -18.70 -2.08
C MET A 5 4.58 -18.65 -2.95
N CYS A 6 4.73 -18.25 -4.22
CA CYS A 6 3.63 -18.08 -5.16
C CYS A 6 3.44 -19.24 -6.14
N ILE A 7 3.94 -20.45 -5.85
CA ILE A 7 3.68 -21.64 -6.69
C ILE A 7 2.21 -22.04 -6.60
N ARG A 8 1.57 -21.78 -5.48
CA ARG A 8 0.16 -22.03 -5.22
C ARG A 8 -0.66 -20.80 -5.52
N ASP A 9 -1.90 -21.00 -5.95
CA ASP A 9 -2.90 -19.93 -5.98
C ASP A 9 -3.44 -19.63 -4.57
N SER A 10 -4.30 -18.62 -4.44
CA SER A 10 -4.82 -18.21 -3.13
C SER A 10 -5.63 -19.32 -2.46
N ALA A 11 -6.44 -20.07 -3.22
CA ALA A 11 -7.24 -21.18 -2.71
C ALA A 11 -6.37 -22.33 -2.20
N GLU A 12 -5.28 -22.66 -2.91
CA GLU A 12 -4.31 -23.68 -2.47
C GLU A 12 -3.57 -23.24 -1.21
N ILE A 13 -3.25 -21.93 -1.09
CA ILE A 13 -2.62 -21.36 0.11
C ILE A 13 -3.59 -21.45 1.29
N ALA A 14 -4.85 -21.07 1.10
CA ALA A 14 -5.87 -21.16 2.15
C ALA A 14 -6.07 -22.61 2.63
N GLN A 15 -6.15 -23.58 1.71
CA GLN A 15 -6.24 -25.00 2.04
C GLN A 15 -5.00 -25.49 2.79
N PHE A 16 -3.79 -25.10 2.36
CA PHE A 16 -2.56 -25.45 3.04
C PHE A 16 -2.54 -24.89 4.47
N CYS A 17 -2.89 -23.60 4.64
CA CYS A 17 -2.96 -22.97 5.96
C CYS A 17 -3.96 -23.68 6.88
N ALA A 18 -5.13 -24.03 6.36
CA ALA A 18 -6.14 -24.79 7.11
C ALA A 18 -5.64 -26.18 7.52
N TRP A 19 -5.00 -26.90 6.59
CA TRP A 19 -4.45 -28.23 6.87
C TRP A 19 -3.33 -28.20 7.91
N ARG A 20 -2.43 -27.21 7.81
CA ARG A 20 -1.29 -27.05 8.72
C ARG A 20 -1.64 -26.30 10.01
N GLN A 21 -2.83 -25.72 10.10
CA GLN A 21 -3.25 -24.84 11.20
C GLN A 21 -2.30 -23.66 11.42
N VAL A 22 -1.90 -23.02 10.33
CA VAL A 22 -1.02 -21.84 10.34
C VAL A 22 -1.72 -20.63 9.74
N SER A 23 -1.33 -19.44 10.20
CA SER A 23 -1.78 -18.16 9.64
C SER A 23 -1.05 -17.81 8.36
N LEU A 24 -1.53 -16.79 7.61
CA LEU A 24 -0.83 -16.28 6.41
C LEU A 24 0.58 -15.74 6.74
N PRO A 25 0.80 -14.96 7.83
CA PRO A 25 2.16 -14.56 8.23
C PRO A 25 3.09 -15.76 8.49
N GLN A 26 2.60 -16.79 9.16
CA GLN A 26 3.38 -18.03 9.38
C GLN A 26 3.67 -18.78 8.07
N TYR A 27 2.69 -18.78 7.14
CA TYR A 27 2.94 -19.33 5.79
C TYR A 27 4.05 -18.60 5.07
N VAL A 28 4.08 -17.25 5.14
CA VAL A 28 5.16 -16.45 4.55
C VAL A 28 6.50 -16.79 5.19
N GLU A 29 6.59 -16.83 6.52
CA GLU A 29 7.81 -17.19 7.24
C GLU A 29 8.31 -18.59 6.87
N MET A 30 7.43 -19.57 6.73
CA MET A 30 7.80 -20.93 6.33
C MET A 30 8.45 -21.00 4.94
N ASN A 31 8.13 -20.07 4.04
CA ASN A 31 8.65 -20.04 2.68
C ASN A 31 9.86 -19.11 2.52
N GLU A 32 9.90 -17.99 3.24
CA GLU A 32 10.97 -16.98 3.12
C GLU A 32 12.07 -17.12 4.17
N GLY A 33 11.76 -17.79 5.29
CA GLY A 33 12.67 -17.91 6.43
C GLY A 33 12.42 -16.80 7.48
N PRO A 34 12.99 -16.96 8.70
CA PRO A 34 12.75 -16.02 9.80
C PRO A 34 13.34 -14.63 9.54
N GLU A 35 14.31 -14.48 8.65
CA GLU A 35 14.91 -13.22 8.25
C GLU A 35 13.91 -12.26 7.57
N ILE A 36 12.75 -12.75 7.15
CA ILE A 36 11.69 -11.93 6.57
C ILE A 36 11.20 -10.85 7.54
N TRP A 37 11.20 -11.13 8.84
CA TRP A 37 10.70 -10.18 9.84
C TRP A 37 11.59 -8.94 9.98
N ASP A 38 12.91 -9.12 9.98
CA ASP A 38 13.85 -7.99 10.01
C ASP A 38 13.73 -7.17 8.72
N PHE A 39 13.65 -7.84 7.56
CA PHE A 39 13.43 -7.18 6.27
C PHE A 39 12.13 -6.35 6.27
N LEU A 40 11.01 -6.91 6.73
CA LEU A 40 9.73 -6.19 6.75
C LEU A 40 9.71 -5.04 7.74
N LYS A 41 10.45 -5.12 8.86
CA LYS A 41 10.66 -4.00 9.77
C LYS A 41 11.46 -2.87 9.11
N ASP A 42 12.49 -3.19 8.36
CA ASP A 42 13.26 -2.20 7.60
C ASP A 42 12.40 -1.52 6.53
N ILE A 43 11.58 -2.31 5.81
CA ILE A 43 10.58 -1.78 4.86
C ILE A 43 9.59 -0.85 5.57
N TRP A 44 9.09 -1.23 6.73
CA TRP A 44 8.17 -0.38 7.50
C TRP A 44 8.82 0.93 7.96
N ASN A 45 10.05 0.87 8.41
CA ASN A 45 10.81 2.06 8.77
C ASN A 45 10.99 3.01 7.58
N ALA A 46 11.31 2.48 6.40
CA ALA A 46 11.42 3.27 5.18
C ALA A 46 10.07 3.88 4.76
N MET A 47 8.96 3.13 4.85
CA MET A 47 7.61 3.63 4.58
C MET A 47 7.20 4.77 5.52
N ARG A 48 7.52 4.67 6.81
CA ARG A 48 7.27 5.77 7.77
C ARG A 48 8.10 7.00 7.43
N GLN A 49 9.37 6.78 7.06
CA GLN A 49 10.29 7.88 6.74
C GLN A 49 9.84 8.61 5.47
N GLU A 50 9.42 7.90 4.42
CA GLU A 50 8.92 8.54 3.19
C GLU A 50 7.70 9.45 3.45
N ILE A 51 6.76 9.02 4.30
CA ILE A 51 5.60 9.84 4.69
C ILE A 51 6.07 11.04 5.52
N HIS A 52 6.93 10.85 6.51
CA HIS A 52 7.45 11.93 7.34
C HIS A 52 8.15 13.00 6.50
N ASP A 53 9.01 12.59 5.57
CA ASP A 53 9.72 13.49 4.68
C ASP A 53 8.76 14.24 3.75
N GLY A 54 7.75 13.54 3.22
CA GLY A 54 6.71 14.12 2.37
C GLY A 54 5.84 15.15 3.09
N LEU A 55 5.47 14.89 4.35
CA LEU A 55 4.72 15.83 5.18
C LEU A 55 5.53 17.08 5.56
N SER A 56 6.85 16.97 5.53
CA SER A 56 7.75 18.11 5.82
C SER A 56 8.09 18.93 4.58
N ALA A 57 7.86 18.39 3.38
CA ALA A 57 8.24 19.00 2.11
C ALA A 57 7.17 19.98 1.60
N GLU A 58 7.65 21.08 1.03
CA GLU A 58 6.81 22.14 0.43
C GLU A 58 7.27 22.50 -0.98
N GLY A 59 6.49 23.33 -1.66
CA GLY A 59 6.83 23.90 -2.96
C GLY A 59 6.24 23.16 -4.15
N ILE A 60 6.91 23.29 -5.29
CA ILE A 60 6.43 22.76 -6.58
C ILE A 60 7.23 21.51 -6.93
N LEU A 61 6.53 20.47 -7.41
CA LEU A 61 7.15 19.27 -7.91
C LEU A 61 7.94 19.52 -9.20
N PRO A 62 9.08 18.83 -9.40
CA PRO A 62 9.86 18.96 -10.62
C PRO A 62 9.10 18.41 -11.84
N GLY A 63 9.50 18.80 -13.07
CA GLY A 63 8.94 18.25 -14.31
C GLY A 63 8.11 19.24 -15.14
N GLY A 64 7.90 20.47 -14.68
CA GLY A 64 7.30 21.54 -15.49
C GLY A 64 5.77 21.63 -15.49
N LEU A 65 5.07 20.73 -14.81
CA LEU A 65 3.60 20.79 -14.67
C LEU A 65 3.12 21.77 -13.59
N ASN A 66 4.06 22.37 -12.83
CA ASN A 66 3.78 23.28 -11.72
C ASN A 66 2.83 22.71 -10.65
N VAL A 67 2.88 21.39 -10.41
CA VAL A 67 2.08 20.73 -9.38
C VAL A 67 2.58 21.14 -8.01
N GLN A 68 1.71 21.77 -7.23
CA GLN A 68 1.98 22.15 -5.84
C GLN A 68 1.94 20.92 -4.93
N ARG A 69 2.90 20.78 -4.02
CA ARG A 69 2.82 19.81 -2.92
C ARG A 69 1.66 20.19 -2.01
N LYS A 70 0.85 19.23 -1.64
CA LYS A 70 -0.38 19.44 -0.85
C LYS A 70 -0.46 18.60 0.41
N ALA A 71 0.43 17.60 0.57
CA ALA A 71 0.42 16.69 1.71
C ALA A 71 0.45 17.42 3.06
N LYS A 72 1.43 18.30 3.24
CA LYS A 72 1.58 19.11 4.47
C LYS A 72 0.35 19.96 4.76
N TYR A 73 -0.14 20.66 3.75
CA TYR A 73 -1.34 21.52 3.88
C TYR A 73 -2.57 20.70 4.31
N LEU A 74 -2.79 19.54 3.69
CA LEU A 74 -3.91 18.67 4.04
C LEU A 74 -3.78 18.12 5.46
N PHE A 75 -2.58 17.73 5.87
CA PHE A 75 -2.30 17.22 7.21
C PHE A 75 -2.57 18.28 8.28
N GLU A 76 -2.03 19.49 8.12
CA GLU A 76 -2.21 20.58 9.06
C GLU A 76 -3.67 21.04 9.13
N ARG A 77 -4.37 21.12 7.98
CA ARG A 77 -5.78 21.48 7.92
C ARG A 77 -6.69 20.42 8.52
N GLY A 78 -6.33 19.14 8.41
CA GLY A 78 -7.07 18.04 9.00
C GLY A 78 -7.26 18.21 10.51
N HIS A 79 -6.27 18.75 11.20
CA HIS A 79 -6.35 19.02 12.63
C HIS A 79 -7.37 20.10 13.02
N GLN A 80 -7.82 20.92 12.06
CA GLN A 80 -8.81 22.02 12.27
C GLN A 80 -10.24 21.58 11.95
N VAL A 81 -10.44 20.36 11.46
CA VAL A 81 -11.77 19.84 11.09
C VAL A 81 -12.46 19.26 12.32
N ASP A 82 -13.66 19.74 12.63
CA ASP A 82 -14.44 19.30 13.80
C ASP A 82 -15.13 17.94 13.61
N ILE A 83 -15.31 17.49 12.35
CA ILE A 83 -15.97 16.22 12.01
C ILE A 83 -14.94 15.09 12.02
N PRO A 84 -15.00 14.13 12.98
CA PRO A 84 -13.97 13.10 13.13
C PRO A 84 -13.73 12.28 11.86
N GLN A 85 -14.79 11.89 11.16
CA GLN A 85 -14.69 11.06 9.94
C GLN A 85 -13.97 11.80 8.81
N VAL A 86 -14.22 13.11 8.66
CA VAL A 86 -13.52 13.93 7.66
C VAL A 86 -12.06 14.12 8.04
N ARG A 87 -11.78 14.30 9.32
CA ARG A 87 -10.40 14.39 9.83
C ARG A 87 -9.60 13.11 9.54
N GLU A 88 -10.19 11.96 9.83
CA GLU A 88 -9.57 10.66 9.56
C GLU A 88 -9.29 10.48 8.07
N LEU A 89 -10.25 10.76 7.21
CA LEU A 89 -10.08 10.70 5.75
C LEU A 89 -8.96 11.63 5.28
N GLN A 90 -8.95 12.89 5.74
CA GLN A 90 -7.89 13.84 5.39
C GLN A 90 -6.51 13.39 5.84
N GLN A 91 -6.40 12.74 7.01
CA GLN A 91 -5.14 12.21 7.51
C GLN A 91 -4.61 11.10 6.61
N VAL A 92 -5.44 10.12 6.25
CA VAL A 92 -5.05 9.03 5.33
C VAL A 92 -4.64 9.59 3.97
N CYS A 93 -5.45 10.52 3.41
CA CYS A 93 -5.11 11.18 2.14
C CYS A 93 -3.79 11.94 2.24
N ALA A 94 -3.54 12.68 3.33
CA ALA A 94 -2.30 13.41 3.51
C ALA A 94 -1.08 12.49 3.53
N TYR A 95 -1.17 11.32 4.18
CA TYR A 95 -0.11 10.31 4.18
C TYR A 95 0.14 9.74 2.78
N ALA A 96 -0.93 9.43 2.03
CA ALA A 96 -0.80 8.93 0.67
C ALA A 96 -0.20 9.97 -0.28
N PHE A 97 -0.64 11.23 -0.18
CA PHE A 97 -0.03 12.35 -0.90
C PHE A 97 1.45 12.52 -0.54
N ALA A 98 1.81 12.42 0.74
CA ALA A 98 3.19 12.58 1.19
C ALA A 98 4.13 11.59 0.49
N ALA A 99 3.82 10.30 0.49
CA ALA A 99 4.62 9.28 -0.20
C ALA A 99 4.63 9.50 -1.73
N ALA A 100 3.47 9.74 -2.35
CA ALA A 100 3.38 9.94 -3.80
C ALA A 100 4.13 11.21 -4.27
N GLU A 101 4.10 12.30 -3.49
CA GLU A 101 4.87 13.51 -3.76
C GLU A 101 6.38 13.33 -3.57
N GLN A 102 6.80 12.44 -2.64
CA GLN A 102 8.21 12.05 -2.51
C GLN A 102 8.67 11.27 -3.74
N ASN A 103 7.87 10.33 -4.24
CA ASN A 103 8.18 9.66 -5.51
C ASN A 103 8.35 10.67 -6.66
N ALA A 104 7.41 11.60 -6.83
CA ALA A 104 7.47 12.63 -7.88
C ALA A 104 8.61 13.64 -7.68
N GLY A 105 9.08 13.81 -6.45
CA GLY A 105 10.19 14.69 -6.07
C GLY A 105 11.57 14.04 -6.04
N ASN A 106 11.71 12.81 -6.54
CA ASN A 106 12.93 12.00 -6.46
C ASN A 106 13.39 11.69 -5.02
N GLY A 107 12.46 11.65 -4.07
CA GLY A 107 12.73 11.16 -2.72
C GLY A 107 12.84 9.64 -2.67
N THR A 108 13.32 9.13 -1.54
CA THR A 108 13.32 7.69 -1.27
C THR A 108 11.91 7.23 -0.94
N ILE A 109 11.44 6.18 -1.61
CA ILE A 109 10.14 5.55 -1.36
C ILE A 109 10.27 4.03 -1.39
N VAL A 110 9.25 3.34 -0.85
CA VAL A 110 9.09 1.91 -1.02
C VAL A 110 8.07 1.63 -2.13
N THR A 111 8.43 0.81 -3.11
CA THR A 111 7.47 0.38 -4.14
C THR A 111 6.43 -0.57 -3.55
N ALA A 112 5.12 -0.25 -3.69
CA ALA A 112 4.05 -1.04 -3.10
C ALA A 112 2.77 -1.10 -3.97
N PRO A 113 2.68 -1.90 -5.07
CA PRO A 113 3.76 -2.73 -5.65
C PRO A 113 4.68 -1.99 -6.62
N THR A 114 4.37 -0.76 -7.02
CA THR A 114 5.12 0.07 -7.96
C THR A 114 5.43 1.45 -7.38
N CYS A 115 6.25 2.25 -8.07
CA CYS A 115 6.51 3.64 -7.69
C CYS A 115 5.23 4.50 -7.75
N GLY A 116 4.40 4.32 -8.80
CA GLY A 116 3.20 5.12 -9.00
C GLY A 116 2.09 4.86 -7.98
N SER A 117 2.16 3.76 -7.24
CA SER A 117 1.20 3.38 -6.19
C SER A 117 1.81 3.30 -4.79
N CYS A 118 3.00 3.89 -4.59
CA CYS A 118 3.77 3.79 -3.35
C CYS A 118 3.06 4.39 -2.11
N GLY A 119 2.08 5.26 -2.30
CA GLY A 119 1.40 5.96 -1.21
C GLY A 119 0.27 5.18 -0.54
N VAL A 120 -0.36 4.23 -1.24
CA VAL A 120 -1.58 3.56 -0.77
C VAL A 120 -1.33 2.73 0.49
N LEU A 121 -0.47 1.72 0.39
CA LEU A 121 -0.21 0.77 1.48
C LEU A 121 0.37 1.44 2.73
N PRO A 122 1.43 2.27 2.63
CA PRO A 122 2.00 2.89 3.82
C PRO A 122 1.06 3.88 4.50
N ALA A 123 0.22 4.61 3.75
CA ALA A 123 -0.75 5.53 4.33
C ALA A 123 -1.80 4.82 5.18
N VAL A 124 -2.35 3.73 4.67
CA VAL A 124 -3.33 2.90 5.40
C VAL A 124 -2.69 2.31 6.66
N LEU A 125 -1.49 1.73 6.55
CA LEU A 125 -0.82 1.12 7.69
C LEU A 125 -0.44 2.13 8.77
N LEU A 126 0.09 3.30 8.39
CA LEU A 126 0.45 4.34 9.36
C LEU A 126 -0.78 4.90 10.07
N TYR A 127 -1.87 5.15 9.33
CA TYR A 127 -3.13 5.56 9.94
C TYR A 127 -3.67 4.53 10.93
N LEU A 128 -3.64 3.24 10.58
CA LEU A 128 -4.11 2.17 11.46
C LEU A 128 -3.21 2.03 12.70
N GLN A 129 -1.89 2.14 12.51
CA GLN A 129 -0.94 2.13 13.63
C GLN A 129 -1.19 3.30 14.58
N ASP A 130 -1.38 4.50 14.06
CA ASP A 130 -1.65 5.69 14.86
C ASP A 130 -2.98 5.59 15.60
N LYS A 131 -4.01 5.07 14.96
CA LYS A 131 -5.36 4.97 15.52
C LYS A 131 -5.49 3.88 16.57
N TYR A 132 -4.98 2.68 16.28
CA TYR A 132 -5.18 1.49 17.12
C TYR A 132 -3.95 1.08 17.92
N LYS A 133 -2.83 1.80 17.77
CA LYS A 133 -1.57 1.57 18.48
C LYS A 133 -0.99 0.17 18.26
N PHE A 134 -1.11 -0.34 17.03
CA PHE A 134 -0.46 -1.59 16.66
C PHE A 134 1.06 -1.49 16.82
N THR A 135 1.69 -2.59 17.25
CA THR A 135 3.15 -2.67 17.35
C THR A 135 3.77 -2.85 15.96
N ASP A 136 5.06 -2.56 15.83
CA ASP A 136 5.79 -2.74 14.57
C ASP A 136 5.80 -4.22 14.11
N GLU A 137 5.76 -5.17 15.05
CA GLU A 137 5.62 -6.60 14.74
C GLU A 137 4.27 -6.89 14.06
N LYS A 138 3.18 -6.31 14.55
CA LYS A 138 1.85 -6.47 13.93
C LYS A 138 1.79 -5.84 12.55
N ILE A 139 2.46 -4.72 12.36
CA ILE A 139 2.57 -4.11 11.03
C ILE A 139 3.42 -4.98 10.10
N ALA A 140 4.51 -5.58 10.58
CA ALA A 140 5.29 -6.52 9.78
C ALA A 140 4.48 -7.77 9.37
N GLU A 141 3.66 -8.33 10.29
CA GLU A 141 2.71 -9.40 9.94
C GLU A 141 1.73 -8.96 8.82
N ALA A 142 1.18 -7.74 8.91
CA ALA A 142 0.29 -7.20 7.89
C ALA A 142 1.01 -6.97 6.55
N LEU A 143 2.23 -6.45 6.57
CA LEU A 143 3.07 -6.29 5.38
C LEU A 143 3.39 -7.63 4.72
N SER A 144 3.60 -8.71 5.49
CA SER A 144 3.83 -10.05 4.94
C SER A 144 2.62 -10.53 4.13
N VAL A 145 1.41 -10.29 4.62
CA VAL A 145 0.16 -10.62 3.91
C VAL A 145 -0.04 -9.74 2.68
N ALA A 146 0.19 -8.43 2.79
CA ALA A 146 0.16 -7.52 1.64
C ALA A 146 1.14 -7.97 0.54
N GLY A 147 2.37 -8.30 0.93
CA GLY A 147 3.39 -8.80 0.00
C GLY A 147 2.99 -10.11 -0.68
N LEU A 148 2.39 -11.05 0.06
CA LEU A 148 1.86 -12.28 -0.48
C LEU A 148 0.81 -12.02 -1.57
N LEU A 149 -0.20 -11.18 -1.28
CA LEU A 149 -1.25 -10.83 -2.24
C LEU A 149 -0.67 -10.11 -3.47
N GLY A 150 0.23 -9.15 -3.27
CA GLY A 150 0.93 -8.46 -4.36
C GLY A 150 1.72 -9.42 -5.26
N CYS A 151 2.38 -10.42 -4.68
CA CYS A 151 3.08 -11.46 -5.42
C CYS A 151 2.12 -12.35 -6.23
N LEU A 152 0.97 -12.72 -5.67
CA LEU A 152 -0.07 -13.49 -6.38
C LEU A 152 -0.62 -12.71 -7.57
N ILE A 153 -0.95 -11.43 -7.38
CA ILE A 153 -1.43 -10.57 -8.47
C ILE A 153 -0.36 -10.44 -9.55
N LYS A 154 0.90 -10.15 -9.18
CA LYS A 154 2.00 -10.02 -10.13
C LYS A 154 2.25 -11.29 -10.92
N ARG A 155 2.04 -12.46 -10.33
CA ARG A 155 2.23 -13.75 -10.99
C ARG A 155 1.12 -14.06 -12.00
N ASN A 156 -0.14 -13.81 -11.61
CA ASN A 156 -1.31 -14.23 -12.39
C ASN A 156 -1.78 -13.16 -13.39
N ALA A 157 -1.33 -11.91 -13.19
CA ALA A 157 -1.66 -10.76 -14.02
C ALA A 157 -0.44 -9.84 -14.15
N SER A 158 -0.67 -8.52 -14.16
CA SER A 158 0.38 -7.50 -14.11
C SER A 158 0.10 -6.51 -13.00
N VAL A 159 1.14 -5.90 -12.46
CA VAL A 159 1.07 -4.73 -11.56
C VAL A 159 1.49 -3.44 -12.27
N SER A 160 1.73 -3.50 -13.58
CA SER A 160 2.21 -2.38 -14.39
C SER A 160 1.06 -1.55 -14.92
N GLY A 161 1.03 -0.26 -14.56
CA GLY A 161 0.08 0.69 -15.11
C GLY A 161 0.23 0.88 -16.63
N ALA A 162 1.45 0.82 -17.14
CA ALA A 162 1.73 0.94 -18.57
C ALA A 162 1.21 -0.25 -19.41
N GLU A 163 1.18 -1.45 -18.83
CA GLU A 163 0.69 -2.66 -19.50
C GLU A 163 -0.82 -2.83 -19.39
N CYS A 164 -1.36 -2.64 -18.19
CA CYS A 164 -2.74 -3.01 -17.86
C CYS A 164 -3.56 -1.85 -17.30
N GLY A 165 -3.07 -0.62 -17.38
CA GLY A 165 -3.73 0.55 -16.77
C GLY A 165 -3.51 0.69 -15.27
N CYS A 166 -3.92 1.82 -14.72
CA CYS A 166 -3.85 2.05 -13.27
C CYS A 166 -4.73 1.09 -12.47
N GLN A 167 -5.71 0.43 -13.08
CA GLN A 167 -6.42 -0.68 -12.47
C GLN A 167 -5.48 -1.77 -11.95
N ALA A 168 -4.41 -2.09 -12.68
CA ALA A 168 -3.41 -3.05 -12.26
C ALA A 168 -2.48 -2.48 -11.18
N GLU A 169 -2.09 -1.23 -11.28
CA GLU A 169 -1.15 -0.57 -10.39
C GLU A 169 -1.79 -0.17 -9.06
N ILE A 170 -2.76 0.74 -9.11
CA ILE A 170 -3.49 1.22 -7.92
C ILE A 170 -4.40 0.12 -7.37
N GLY A 171 -5.09 -0.63 -8.24
CA GLY A 171 -5.92 -1.75 -7.80
C GLY A 171 -5.14 -2.80 -7.02
N SER A 172 -3.92 -3.14 -7.46
CA SER A 172 -3.04 -4.05 -6.69
C SER A 172 -2.62 -3.45 -5.35
N ALA A 173 -2.26 -2.16 -5.31
CA ALA A 173 -1.89 -1.50 -4.07
C ALA A 173 -3.06 -1.46 -3.08
N CYS A 174 -4.28 -1.18 -3.55
CA CYS A 174 -5.48 -1.18 -2.72
C CYS A 174 -5.85 -2.58 -2.24
N SER A 175 -5.70 -3.62 -3.07
CA SER A 175 -5.86 -5.02 -2.65
C SER A 175 -4.85 -5.40 -1.56
N MET A 176 -3.59 -5.00 -1.71
CA MET A 176 -2.54 -5.22 -0.70
C MET A 176 -2.89 -4.49 0.60
N ALA A 177 -3.36 -3.26 0.53
CA ALA A 177 -3.74 -2.46 1.70
C ALA A 177 -4.98 -3.04 2.41
N ALA A 178 -6.00 -3.48 1.64
CA ALA A 178 -7.19 -4.14 2.19
C ALA A 178 -6.84 -5.45 2.89
N ALA A 179 -5.96 -6.27 2.30
CA ALA A 179 -5.48 -7.50 2.92
C ALA A 179 -4.70 -7.23 4.21
N ALA A 180 -3.81 -6.22 4.21
CA ALA A 180 -3.05 -5.82 5.39
C ALA A 180 -3.96 -5.32 6.52
N MET A 181 -4.94 -4.47 6.20
CA MET A 181 -5.93 -4.00 7.16
C MET A 181 -6.74 -5.16 7.75
N SER A 182 -7.22 -6.07 6.91
CA SER A 182 -7.99 -7.24 7.33
C SER A 182 -7.16 -8.15 8.25
N GLN A 183 -5.87 -8.33 7.96
CA GLN A 183 -4.94 -9.05 8.85
C GLN A 183 -4.81 -8.36 10.21
N LEU A 184 -4.66 -7.04 10.24
CA LEU A 184 -4.58 -6.27 11.50
C LEU A 184 -5.87 -6.36 12.32
N MET A 185 -7.03 -6.46 11.68
CA MET A 185 -8.33 -6.62 12.33
C MET A 185 -8.61 -8.07 12.77
N GLY A 186 -7.70 -9.01 12.48
CA GLY A 186 -7.83 -10.41 12.90
C GLY A 186 -8.88 -11.20 12.11
N LEU A 187 -9.15 -10.81 10.87
CA LEU A 187 -10.11 -11.49 10.01
C LEU A 187 -9.56 -12.84 9.52
N SER A 188 -10.45 -13.73 9.12
CA SER A 188 -10.10 -15.03 8.53
C SER A 188 -9.42 -14.88 7.17
N ILE A 189 -8.73 -15.93 6.73
CA ILE A 189 -8.07 -15.97 5.40
C ILE A 189 -9.06 -15.66 4.27
N GLN A 190 -10.27 -16.23 4.35
CA GLN A 190 -11.32 -16.00 3.35
C GLN A 190 -11.79 -14.53 3.33
N GLU A 191 -11.93 -13.90 4.50
CA GLU A 191 -12.31 -12.50 4.58
C GLU A 191 -11.18 -11.58 4.09
N ILE A 192 -9.90 -11.94 4.32
CA ILE A 192 -8.73 -11.24 3.79
C ILE A 192 -8.73 -11.30 2.25
N GLU A 193 -8.92 -12.48 1.67
CA GLU A 193 -9.00 -12.65 0.22
C GLU A 193 -10.16 -11.85 -0.38
N TYR A 194 -11.35 -11.95 0.23
CA TYR A 194 -12.53 -11.24 -0.23
C TYR A 194 -12.39 -9.72 -0.15
N SER A 195 -11.76 -9.21 0.90
CA SER A 195 -11.45 -7.78 1.04
C SER A 195 -10.51 -7.29 -0.06
N ALA A 196 -9.49 -8.08 -0.38
CA ALA A 196 -8.54 -7.77 -1.44
C ALA A 196 -9.21 -7.79 -2.83
N GLU A 197 -10.13 -8.74 -3.08
CA GLU A 197 -10.92 -8.84 -4.31
C GLU A 197 -11.82 -7.62 -4.48
N ILE A 198 -12.59 -7.25 -3.46
CA ILE A 198 -13.46 -6.06 -3.49
C ILE A 198 -12.64 -4.81 -3.80
N ALA A 199 -11.49 -4.64 -3.14
CA ALA A 199 -10.62 -3.49 -3.39
C ALA A 199 -10.12 -3.43 -4.83
N MET A 200 -9.75 -4.57 -5.43
CA MET A 200 -9.37 -4.65 -6.84
C MET A 200 -10.53 -4.27 -7.75
N GLU A 201 -11.71 -4.83 -7.50
CA GLU A 201 -12.88 -4.66 -8.37
C GLU A 201 -13.29 -3.18 -8.49
N HIS A 202 -13.19 -2.40 -7.41
CA HIS A 202 -13.48 -0.97 -7.42
C HIS A 202 -12.54 -0.14 -8.31
N HIS A 203 -11.41 -0.71 -8.72
CA HIS A 203 -10.41 -0.04 -9.57
C HIS A 203 -10.46 -0.49 -11.04
N LEU A 204 -11.31 -1.47 -11.39
CA LEU A 204 -11.44 -1.93 -12.77
C LEU A 204 -11.93 -0.81 -13.68
N GLY A 205 -11.26 -0.66 -14.82
CA GLY A 205 -11.52 0.40 -15.80
C GLY A 205 -10.61 1.62 -15.69
N LEU A 206 -9.77 1.75 -14.66
CA LEU A 206 -8.78 2.83 -14.59
C LEU A 206 -7.70 2.65 -15.63
N THR A 207 -7.57 3.66 -16.51
CA THR A 207 -6.55 3.72 -17.56
C THR A 207 -5.21 4.27 -17.04
N CYS A 208 -4.15 4.16 -17.83
CA CYS A 208 -2.87 4.83 -17.59
C CYS A 208 -2.70 5.98 -18.56
N ASP A 209 -2.91 7.20 -18.10
CA ASP A 209 -2.95 8.41 -18.91
C ASP A 209 -2.25 9.61 -18.23
N PRO A 210 -0.98 9.47 -17.79
CA PRO A 210 -0.27 10.52 -17.10
C PRO A 210 0.02 11.71 -18.02
N ILE A 211 -0.27 12.93 -17.56
CA ILE A 211 0.00 14.15 -18.30
C ILE A 211 1.52 14.29 -18.51
N CYS A 212 1.92 14.52 -19.76
CA CYS A 212 3.32 14.61 -20.18
C CYS A 212 4.18 13.37 -19.80
N GLY A 213 3.57 12.22 -19.54
CA GLY A 213 4.27 11.01 -19.13
C GLY A 213 4.85 11.06 -17.71
N LEU A 214 4.52 12.10 -16.92
CA LEU A 214 5.00 12.26 -15.55
C LEU A 214 4.06 11.57 -14.56
N VAL A 215 4.66 10.86 -13.58
CA VAL A 215 3.91 10.21 -12.49
C VAL A 215 3.46 11.26 -11.47
N GLN A 216 2.62 12.20 -11.93
CA GLN A 216 2.10 13.33 -11.15
C GLN A 216 0.58 13.45 -11.28
N ILE A 217 0.08 13.79 -12.48
CA ILE A 217 -1.35 13.96 -12.74
C ILE A 217 -1.81 12.85 -13.70
N PRO A 218 -2.77 12.01 -13.33
CA PRO A 218 -3.51 11.91 -12.06
C PRO A 218 -2.89 10.96 -11.01
N CYS A 219 -1.62 10.55 -11.18
CA CYS A 219 -1.03 9.46 -10.41
C CYS A 219 -0.96 9.75 -8.91
N ILE A 220 -0.63 10.99 -8.52
CA ILE A 220 -0.54 11.40 -7.12
C ILE A 220 -1.93 11.31 -6.47
N GLU A 221 -2.95 11.86 -7.13
CA GLU A 221 -4.33 11.87 -6.64
C GLU A 221 -4.88 10.45 -6.46
N ARG A 222 -4.57 9.54 -7.39
CA ARG A 222 -5.03 8.14 -7.35
C ARG A 222 -4.48 7.34 -6.14
N ASN A 223 -3.41 7.81 -5.50
CA ASN A 223 -2.93 7.18 -4.27
C ASN A 223 -3.80 7.53 -3.05
N ALA A 224 -4.52 8.64 -3.10
CA ALA A 224 -5.22 9.21 -1.94
C ALA A 224 -6.75 9.06 -1.99
N VAL A 225 -7.32 8.66 -3.12
CA VAL A 225 -8.78 8.60 -3.35
C VAL A 225 -9.31 7.18 -3.37
#